data_be89dfb3956585798f6e321e55561ca8
#
_entry.id   be89dfb3956585798f6e321e55561ca8
#
_cell.length_a   1.000
_cell.length_b   1.000
_cell.length_c   1.000
_cell.angle_alpha   90.00
_cell.angle_beta   90.00
_cell.angle_gamma   90.00
#
_symmetry.space_group_name_H-M   'P 1'
#
loop_
_entity.id
_entity.type
_entity.pdbx_description
1 polymer ?
#
loop_
_entity_poly.entity_id
_entity_poly.type
_entity_poly.pdbx_seq_one_letter_code
_entity_poly.pdbx_strand_id
1 'polypeptide(L)' 'MSGGKILLVKVKPNARQSSLERQVDGSWLAQLKSPPVDGKANAELIALVAREFGCTKSAIEIATGAGARIKRVRIAG' A
#
# COMPACT_ATOMS: atom_id res chain seq x y z
N MET A 1 -3.90 -11.92 20.35
CA MET A 1 -3.57 -12.16 19.57
C MET A 1 -3.57 -11.38 18.50
N SER A 2 -3.16 -10.85 17.95
CA SER A 2 -3.19 -10.20 17.06
C SER A 2 -2.72 -10.42 16.02
N GLY A 3 -2.81 -10.52 15.38
CA GLY A 3 -2.32 -10.75 14.32
C GLY A 3 -2.09 -9.76 13.39
N GLY A 4 -1.23 -9.83 12.54
CA GLY A 4 -1.06 -8.87 11.49
C GLY A 4 -2.06 -9.10 10.38
N LYS A 5 -2.12 -8.15 9.45
CA LYS A 5 -2.94 -8.29 8.27
C LYS A 5 -2.04 -8.25 7.06
N ILE A 6 -2.43 -8.96 6.03
CA ILE A 6 -1.75 -8.89 4.74
C ILE A 6 -2.77 -8.45 3.70
N LEU A 7 -2.44 -7.39 2.98
CA LEU A 7 -3.31 -6.85 1.95
C LEU A 7 -2.67 -7.07 0.59
N LEU A 8 -3.49 -7.43 -0.39
CA LEU A 8 -3.04 -7.42 -1.77
C LEU A 8 -3.41 -6.07 -2.34
N VAL A 9 -2.42 -5.32 -2.76
CA VAL A 9 -2.62 -3.95 -3.23
C VAL A 9 -2.15 -3.83 -4.66
N LYS A 10 -3.05 -3.43 -5.54
CA LYS A 10 -2.70 -3.08 -6.91
C LYS A 10 -2.30 -1.62 -6.91
N VAL A 11 -1.16 -1.32 -7.51
CA VAL A 11 -0.63 0.04 -7.49
C VAL A 11 -0.76 0.67 -8.86
N LYS A 12 -1.32 1.86 -8.91
CA LYS A 12 -1.45 2.64 -10.13
C LYS A 12 -0.64 3.91 -9.97
N PRO A 13 0.55 3.97 -10.53
CA PRO A 13 1.39 5.17 -10.39
C PRO A 13 0.97 6.28 -11.35
N ASN A 14 1.55 7.43 -11.17
CA ASN A 14 1.29 8.61 -12.01
C ASN A 14 -0.17 9.03 -12.01
N ALA A 15 -0.85 8.83 -10.90
CA ALA A 15 -2.24 9.24 -10.77
C ALA A 15 -2.30 10.74 -10.42
N ARG A 16 -3.45 11.32 -10.62
CA ARG A 16 -3.64 12.73 -10.28
C ARG A 16 -3.74 12.96 -8.79
N GLN A 17 -4.20 11.97 -8.06
CA GLN A 17 -4.33 12.09 -6.62
C GLN A 17 -4.07 10.74 -5.96
N SER A 18 -3.71 10.80 -4.70
CA SER A 18 -3.47 9.59 -3.94
C SER A 18 -4.77 9.08 -3.37
N SER A 19 -5.01 7.79 -3.48
CA SER A 19 -6.19 7.18 -2.88
C SER A 19 -5.97 5.70 -2.64
N LEU A 20 -6.73 5.15 -1.72
CA LEU A 20 -6.69 3.72 -1.40
C LEU A 20 -8.13 3.25 -1.30
N GLU A 21 -8.53 2.33 -2.18
CA GLU A 21 -9.89 1.85 -2.22
C GLU A 21 -9.96 0.35 -2.13
N ARG A 22 -10.90 -0.15 -1.35
CA ARG A 22 -11.11 -1.59 -1.27
C ARG A 22 -11.94 -2.04 -2.45
N GLN A 23 -11.53 -3.13 -3.09
CA GLN A 23 -12.23 -3.68 -4.24
C GLN A 23 -13.20 -4.77 -3.81
N VAL A 24 -14.12 -5.13 -4.69
CA VAL A 24 -15.13 -6.13 -4.36
C VAL A 24 -14.54 -7.50 -4.07
N ASP A 25 -13.38 -7.80 -4.63
CA ASP A 25 -12.74 -9.09 -4.41
C ASP A 25 -11.89 -9.13 -3.13
N GLY A 26 -11.90 -8.05 -2.36
CA GLY A 26 -11.11 -7.98 -1.13
C GLY A 26 -9.73 -7.41 -1.29
N SER A 27 -9.27 -7.20 -2.52
CA SER A 27 -7.99 -6.55 -2.74
C SER A 27 -8.16 -5.04 -2.62
N TRP A 28 -7.06 -4.30 -2.73
CA TRP A 28 -7.08 -2.86 -2.64
C TRP A 28 -6.46 -2.25 -3.88
N LEU A 29 -6.94 -1.09 -4.27
CA LEU A 29 -6.35 -0.32 -5.35
C LEU A 29 -5.75 0.94 -4.76
N ALA A 30 -4.45 1.12 -4.95
CA ALA A 30 -3.76 2.31 -4.50
C ALA A 30 -3.39 3.16 -5.71
N GLN A 31 -3.94 4.36 -5.77
CA GLN A 31 -3.54 5.32 -6.79
C GLN A 31 -2.49 6.21 -6.15
N LEU A 32 -1.35 6.33 -6.81
CA LEU A 32 -0.21 7.07 -6.27
C LEU A 32 0.18 8.17 -7.24
N LYS A 33 0.45 9.35 -6.70
CA LYS A 33 0.93 10.45 -7.52
C LYS A 33 2.36 10.21 -7.97
N SER A 34 3.12 9.48 -7.18
CA SER A 34 4.52 9.25 -7.49
C SER A 34 4.68 8.41 -8.74
N PRO A 35 5.78 8.61 -9.47
CA PRO A 35 6.10 7.73 -10.59
C PRO A 35 6.53 6.36 -10.06
N PRO A 36 6.57 5.33 -10.91
CA PRO A 36 6.94 3.99 -10.47
C PRO A 36 8.45 3.87 -10.25
N VAL A 37 8.97 4.72 -9.38
CA VAL A 37 10.38 4.73 -9.03
C VAL A 37 10.51 4.18 -7.62
N ASP A 38 11.49 3.30 -7.42
CA ASP A 38 11.69 2.66 -6.14
C ASP A 38 11.83 3.69 -5.03
N GLY A 39 11.24 3.40 -3.93
CA GLY A 39 11.30 4.26 -2.76
C GLY A 39 10.19 5.28 -2.70
N LYS A 40 9.97 6.04 -3.75
CA LYS A 40 8.95 7.08 -3.69
C LYS A 40 7.55 6.51 -3.68
N ALA A 41 7.26 5.59 -4.60
CA ALA A 41 5.94 4.96 -4.65
C ALA A 41 5.67 4.15 -3.40
N ASN A 42 6.69 3.44 -2.90
CA ASN A 42 6.52 2.65 -1.70
C ASN A 42 6.27 3.53 -0.48
N ALA A 43 6.98 4.65 -0.37
CA ALA A 43 6.77 5.58 0.74
C ALA A 43 5.35 6.15 0.72
N GLU A 44 4.86 6.49 -0.45
CA GLU A 44 3.51 7.02 -0.57
C GLU A 44 2.48 5.95 -0.22
N LEU A 45 2.70 4.72 -0.67
CA LEU A 45 1.80 3.61 -0.37
C LEU A 45 1.75 3.35 1.13
N ILE A 46 2.90 3.34 1.79
CA ILE A 46 2.95 3.14 3.24
C ILE A 46 2.16 4.24 3.95
N ALA A 47 2.29 5.48 3.52
CA ALA A 47 1.56 6.59 4.13
C ALA A 47 0.06 6.42 3.97
N LEU A 48 -0.40 5.99 2.77
CA LEU A 48 -1.81 5.78 2.54
C LEU A 48 -2.38 4.65 3.40
N VAL A 49 -1.64 3.55 3.49
CA VAL A 49 -2.10 2.41 4.29
C VAL A 49 -2.13 2.76 5.77
N ALA A 50 -1.11 3.47 6.26
CA ALA A 50 -1.07 3.87 7.65
C ALA A 50 -2.27 4.77 8.00
N ARG A 51 -2.61 5.66 7.10
CA ARG A 51 -3.72 6.57 7.31
C ARG A 51 -5.05 5.83 7.29
N GLU A 52 -5.22 4.93 6.33
CA GLU A 52 -6.46 4.18 6.18
C GLU A 52 -6.72 3.27 7.38
N PHE A 53 -5.69 2.65 7.91
CA PHE A 53 -5.83 1.69 8.99
C PHE A 53 -5.52 2.26 10.37
N GLY A 54 -5.19 3.55 10.44
CA GLY A 54 -4.96 4.21 11.72
C GLY A 54 -3.76 3.69 12.49
N CYS A 55 -2.68 3.35 11.79
CA CYS A 55 -1.48 2.84 12.44
C CYS A 55 -0.27 3.67 12.03
N THR A 56 0.88 3.39 12.64
CA THR A 56 2.10 4.12 12.31
C THR A 56 2.72 3.55 11.04
N LYS A 57 3.51 4.36 10.37
CA LYS A 57 4.20 3.90 9.17
C LYS A 57 5.15 2.75 9.47
N SER A 58 5.74 2.73 10.65
CA SER A 58 6.68 1.67 11.01
C SER A 58 6.00 0.32 11.20
N ALA A 59 4.67 0.29 11.34
CA ALA A 59 3.92 -0.95 11.43
C ALA A 59 3.66 -1.58 10.07
N ILE A 60 4.03 -0.90 8.99
CA ILE A 60 3.69 -1.35 7.65
C ILE A 60 4.94 -1.78 6.91
N GLU A 61 4.86 -2.94 6.28
CA GLU A 61 5.97 -3.48 5.53
C GLU A 61 5.49 -3.94 4.17
N ILE A 62 6.21 -3.62 3.12
CA ILE A 62 5.89 -4.10 1.80
C ILE A 62 6.71 -5.35 1.54
N ALA A 63 6.04 -6.46 1.41
CA ALA A 63 6.70 -7.77 1.37
C ALA A 63 7.05 -8.25 -0.03
N THR A 64 6.50 -7.63 -1.07
CA THR A 64 6.78 -8.02 -2.44
C THR A 64 7.73 -7.02 -3.09
N GLY A 65 8.48 -7.46 -4.05
CA GLY A 65 9.49 -6.64 -4.70
C GLY A 65 8.98 -5.31 -5.20
N ALA A 66 9.89 -4.35 -5.22
CA ALA A 66 9.53 -2.97 -5.47
C ALA A 66 8.97 -2.69 -6.85
N GLY A 67 9.37 -3.44 -7.85
CA GLY A 67 8.94 -3.17 -9.21
C GLY A 67 7.58 -3.73 -9.57
N ALA A 68 6.94 -4.48 -8.68
CA ALA A 68 5.69 -5.12 -9.02
C ALA A 68 4.51 -4.17 -8.89
N ARG A 69 3.53 -4.30 -9.78
CA ARG A 69 2.31 -3.51 -9.66
C ARG A 69 1.40 -4.04 -8.59
N ILE A 70 1.50 -5.32 -8.27
CA ILE A 70 0.74 -5.91 -7.19
C ILE A 70 1.70 -6.16 -6.06
N LYS A 71 1.41 -5.61 -4.89
CA LYS A 71 2.28 -5.71 -3.74
C LYS A 71 1.54 -6.32 -2.57
N ARG A 72 2.26 -7.06 -1.76
CA ARG A 72 1.73 -7.52 -0.50
C ARG A 72 2.15 -6.52 0.56
N VAL A 73 1.18 -5.99 1.27
CA VAL A 73 1.44 -5.02 2.32
C VAL A 73 1.07 -5.67 3.64
N ARG A 74 2.03 -5.76 4.52
CA ARG A 74 1.81 -6.36 5.82
C ARG A 74 1.69 -5.28 6.88
N ILE A 75 0.69 -5.40 7.71
CA ILE A 75 0.46 -4.48 8.80
C ILE A 75 0.64 -5.26 10.10
N ALA A 76 1.56 -4.83 10.94
CA ALA A 76 1.80 -5.47 12.22
C ALA A 76 0.59 -5.28 13.12
N GLY A 77 0.21 -6.32 13.79
CA GLY A 77 -0.99 -6.31 14.62
C GLY A 77 -0.82 -5.79 16.03
#